data_4328a8ab662f1eea5bc7261519793b09
#
_entry.id   4328a8ab662f1eea5bc7261519793b09
#
_cell.length_a   1.000
_cell.length_b   1.000
_cell.length_c   1.000
_cell.angle_alpha   90.00
_cell.angle_beta   90.00
_cell.angle_gamma   90.00
#
_symmetry.space_group_name_H-M   'P 1'
#
loop_
_entity.id
_entity.type
_entity.pdbx_description
1 polymer ?
#
loop_
_entity_poly.entity_id
_entity_poly.type
_entity_poly.pdbx_seq_one_letter_code
_entity_poly.pdbx_strand_id
1 'polypeptide(L)'
;MSNLLEKKCTACELGAPLVPDKDQIELLKDLEGWQLEKSDISKLVKIFKFSNYLKTLNFVNLIADLAESEDHHPKITFEWGTVCLEWWSHKIEGLHMNDFICAAKSDKIYIDMNQL
;
A
#
# COMPACT_ATOMS: atom_id res chain seq x y z
N MET A 1 -0.90 3.14 18.36
CA MET A 1 0.17 2.84 17.44
C MET A 1 -0.16 1.58 16.62
N SER A 2 0.15 1.62 15.35
CA SER A 2 -0.23 0.53 14.45
C SER A 2 0.67 -0.68 14.58
N ASN A 3 0.10 -1.88 14.56
CA ASN A 3 0.83 -3.14 14.49
C ASN A 3 0.93 -3.66 13.05
N LEU A 4 0.56 -2.82 12.08
CA LEU A 4 0.48 -3.25 10.68
C LEU A 4 1.81 -3.76 10.14
N LEU A 5 2.92 -3.12 10.53
CA LEU A 5 4.26 -3.50 10.05
C LEU A 5 4.65 -4.92 10.46
N GLU A 6 4.14 -5.40 11.58
CA GLU A 6 4.47 -6.71 12.12
C GLU A 6 3.59 -7.81 11.57
N LYS A 7 2.50 -7.44 10.90
CA LYS A 7 1.54 -8.40 10.36
C LYS A 7 1.97 -8.88 8.99
N LYS A 8 1.56 -10.08 8.67
CA LYS A 8 1.70 -10.64 7.32
C LYS A 8 0.35 -10.71 6.66
N CYS A 9 0.34 -10.58 5.35
CA CYS A 9 -0.87 -10.74 4.57
C CYS A 9 -1.34 -12.18 4.61
N THR A 10 -2.64 -12.36 4.72
CA THR A 10 -3.27 -13.68 4.60
C THR A 10 -3.70 -13.88 3.17
N ALA A 11 -3.97 -15.13 2.78
CA ALA A 11 -4.44 -15.42 1.44
C ALA A 11 -5.74 -14.65 1.16
N CYS A 12 -5.77 -13.93 0.05
CA CYS A 12 -6.94 -13.19 -0.38
C CYS A 12 -7.76 -14.08 -1.30
N GLU A 13 -8.84 -14.63 -0.78
CA GLU A 13 -9.72 -15.51 -1.51
C GLU A 13 -11.04 -14.83 -1.83
N LEU A 14 -11.75 -15.35 -2.85
CA LEU A 14 -13.09 -14.88 -3.14
C LEU A 14 -13.97 -15.07 -1.91
N GLY A 15 -14.64 -14.02 -1.46
CA GLY A 15 -15.43 -14.05 -0.25
C GLY A 15 -14.67 -13.68 1.02
N ALA A 16 -13.38 -13.36 0.95
CA ALA A 16 -12.63 -12.85 2.10
C ALA A 16 -13.29 -11.56 2.60
N PRO A 17 -13.25 -11.29 3.93
CA PRO A 17 -13.98 -10.16 4.49
C PRO A 17 -13.36 -8.83 4.10
N LEU A 18 -14.21 -7.90 3.69
CA LEU A 18 -13.82 -6.49 3.53
C LEU A 18 -13.74 -5.83 4.90
N VAL A 19 -12.82 -4.88 5.04
CA VAL A 19 -12.74 -4.07 6.25
C VAL A 19 -13.95 -3.13 6.30
N PRO A 20 -14.74 -3.12 7.39
CA PRO A 20 -15.86 -2.19 7.51
C PRO A 20 -15.43 -0.73 7.44
N ASP A 21 -16.29 0.14 6.92
CA ASP A 21 -15.96 1.56 6.71
C ASP A 21 -15.42 2.25 7.95
N LYS A 22 -16.02 2.03 9.11
CA LYS A 22 -15.55 2.65 10.35
C LYS A 22 -14.15 2.20 10.74
N ASP A 23 -13.82 0.94 10.45
CA ASP A 23 -12.51 0.39 10.74
C ASP A 23 -11.47 0.91 9.75
N GLN A 24 -11.87 1.16 8.49
CA GLN A 24 -11.00 1.78 7.50
C GLN A 24 -10.53 3.16 7.99
N ILE A 25 -11.42 3.96 8.52
CA ILE A 25 -11.10 5.30 9.04
C ILE A 25 -10.14 5.20 10.22
N GLU A 26 -10.35 4.25 11.13
CA GLU A 26 -9.45 4.03 12.27
C GLU A 26 -8.06 3.61 11.83
N LEU A 27 -7.98 2.65 10.92
CA LEU A 27 -6.69 2.17 10.40
C LEU A 27 -5.95 3.27 9.66
N LEU A 28 -6.68 4.14 8.95
CA LEU A 28 -6.09 5.21 8.17
C LEU A 28 -5.40 6.26 9.04
N LYS A 29 -5.79 6.39 10.30
CA LYS A 29 -5.13 7.32 11.24
C LYS A 29 -3.66 6.99 11.45
N ASP A 30 -3.27 5.74 11.30
CA ASP A 30 -1.89 5.28 11.44
C ASP A 30 -1.12 5.32 10.11
N LEU A 31 -1.77 5.72 9.03
CA LEU A 31 -1.20 5.74 7.67
C LEU A 31 -1.18 7.17 7.13
N GLU A 32 -0.25 7.97 7.64
CA GLU A 32 -0.13 9.38 7.24
C GLU A 32 0.16 9.51 5.75
N GLY A 33 -0.59 10.39 5.10
CA GLY A 33 -0.42 10.65 3.66
C GLY A 33 -1.18 9.72 2.75
N TRP A 34 -1.76 8.66 3.26
CA TRP A 34 -2.62 7.78 2.47
C TRP A 34 -4.03 8.33 2.39
N GLN A 35 -4.59 8.28 1.20
CA GLN A 35 -5.97 8.69 0.95
C GLN A 35 -6.82 7.46 0.68
N LEU A 36 -8.02 7.47 1.24
CA LEU A 36 -9.03 6.47 0.94
C LEU A 36 -9.83 6.98 -0.26
N GLU A 37 -9.60 6.37 -1.41
CA GLU A 37 -10.34 6.72 -2.62
C GLU A 37 -11.54 5.80 -2.74
N LYS A 38 -12.74 6.38 -2.68
CA LYS A 38 -14.00 5.66 -2.81
C LYS A 38 -14.62 5.98 -4.15
N SER A 39 -14.29 5.18 -5.14
CA SER A 39 -14.97 5.20 -6.45
C SER A 39 -15.76 3.90 -6.59
N ASP A 40 -15.69 3.24 -7.73
CA ASP A 40 -16.34 1.93 -7.90
C ASP A 40 -15.76 0.90 -6.93
N ILE A 41 -14.46 0.97 -6.68
CA ILE A 41 -13.74 0.10 -5.76
C ILE A 41 -12.96 1.00 -4.80
N SER A 42 -13.08 0.76 -3.48
CA SER A 42 -12.30 1.50 -2.50
C SER A 42 -10.83 1.11 -2.57
N LYS A 43 -9.94 2.10 -2.56
CA LYS A 43 -8.49 1.92 -2.67
C LYS A 43 -7.77 2.81 -1.69
N LEU A 44 -6.57 2.38 -1.28
CA LEU A 44 -5.63 3.23 -0.55
C LEU A 44 -4.62 3.78 -1.56
N VAL A 45 -4.50 5.09 -1.63
CA VAL A 45 -3.67 5.78 -2.63
C VAL A 45 -2.69 6.71 -1.95
N LYS A 46 -1.43 6.66 -2.37
CA LYS A 46 -0.40 7.60 -1.91
C LYS A 46 0.59 7.88 -3.01
N ILE A 47 1.05 9.13 -3.07
CA ILE A 47 2.09 9.58 -3.99
C ILE A 47 3.38 9.78 -3.22
N PHE A 48 4.46 9.18 -3.71
CA PHE A 48 5.80 9.29 -3.13
C PHE A 48 6.71 10.08 -4.07
N LYS A 49 7.53 10.97 -3.50
CA LYS A 49 8.40 11.86 -4.27
C LYS A 49 9.87 11.47 -4.12
N PHE A 50 10.62 11.63 -5.20
CA PHE A 50 12.04 11.30 -5.26
C PHE A 50 12.81 12.38 -6.01
N SER A 51 14.11 12.49 -5.74
CA SER A 51 14.96 13.53 -6.29
C SER A 51 15.56 13.17 -7.65
N ASN A 52 15.44 11.93 -8.09
CA ASN A 52 15.95 11.50 -9.40
C ASN A 52 15.24 10.20 -9.85
N TYR A 53 15.53 9.81 -11.09
CA TYR A 53 14.89 8.65 -11.69
C TYR A 53 15.37 7.32 -11.08
N LEU A 54 16.65 7.23 -10.76
CA LEU A 54 17.22 6.00 -10.18
C LEU A 54 16.57 5.67 -8.84
N LYS A 55 16.38 6.67 -7.98
CA LYS A 55 15.70 6.48 -6.69
C LYS A 55 14.23 6.10 -6.90
N THR A 56 13.57 6.72 -7.87
CA THR A 56 12.19 6.38 -8.24
C THR A 56 12.11 4.91 -8.60
N LEU A 57 12.98 4.45 -9.49
CA LEU A 57 12.99 3.06 -9.95
C LEU A 57 13.35 2.10 -8.83
N ASN A 58 14.30 2.45 -7.97
CA ASN A 58 14.65 1.61 -6.82
C ASN A 58 13.46 1.39 -5.90
N PHE A 59 12.68 2.43 -5.64
CA PHE A 59 11.47 2.29 -4.83
C PHE A 59 10.46 1.35 -5.49
N VAL A 60 10.21 1.50 -6.79
CA VAL A 60 9.31 0.62 -7.54
C VAL A 60 9.75 -0.83 -7.41
N ASN A 61 11.05 -1.11 -7.54
CA ASN A 61 11.57 -2.47 -7.42
C ASN A 61 11.37 -3.04 -6.01
N LEU A 62 11.59 -2.23 -4.98
CA LEU A 62 11.38 -2.66 -3.60
C LEU A 62 9.91 -2.94 -3.30
N ILE A 63 9.01 -2.13 -3.85
CA ILE A 63 7.57 -2.37 -3.72
C ILE A 63 7.17 -3.65 -4.46
N ALA A 64 7.75 -3.89 -5.62
CA ALA A 64 7.50 -5.14 -6.37
C ALA A 64 7.95 -6.37 -5.56
N ASP A 65 9.10 -6.28 -4.90
CA ASP A 65 9.60 -7.36 -4.04
C ASP A 65 8.66 -7.59 -2.86
N LEU A 66 8.18 -6.51 -2.25
CA LEU A 66 7.19 -6.59 -1.17
C LEU A 66 5.92 -7.30 -1.66
N ALA A 67 5.41 -6.88 -2.82
CA ALA A 67 4.20 -7.45 -3.39
C ALA A 67 4.34 -8.95 -3.61
N GLU A 68 5.48 -9.39 -4.16
CA GLU A 68 5.74 -10.81 -4.37
C GLU A 68 5.87 -11.57 -3.06
N SER A 69 6.51 -10.99 -2.05
CA SER A 69 6.69 -11.65 -0.76
C SER A 69 5.37 -11.83 -0.01
N GLU A 70 4.43 -10.90 -0.18
CA GLU A 70 3.13 -10.95 0.48
C GLU A 70 2.03 -11.56 -0.41
N ASP A 71 2.37 -11.91 -1.65
CA ASP A 71 1.43 -12.39 -2.66
C ASP A 71 0.20 -11.48 -2.78
N HIS A 72 0.46 -10.17 -2.79
CA HIS A 72 -0.57 -9.16 -2.86
C HIS A 72 -0.03 -7.96 -3.65
N HIS A 73 -0.65 -7.62 -4.77
CA HIS A 73 -0.05 -6.76 -5.78
C HIS A 73 -0.80 -5.44 -5.95
N PRO A 74 -0.08 -4.29 -5.83
CA PRO A 74 -0.68 -2.97 -6.04
C PRO A 74 -0.67 -2.58 -7.50
N LYS A 75 -1.41 -1.52 -7.82
CA LYS A 75 -1.16 -0.80 -9.06
C LYS A 75 -0.06 0.22 -8.80
N ILE A 76 0.99 0.20 -9.63
CA ILE A 76 2.12 1.12 -9.52
C ILE A 76 2.15 1.97 -10.78
N THR A 77 2.05 3.28 -10.61
CA THR A 77 2.20 4.24 -11.70
C THR A 77 3.38 5.13 -11.35
N PHE A 78 4.35 5.25 -12.24
CA PHE A 78 5.52 6.06 -11.92
C PHE A 78 6.04 6.81 -13.15
N GLU A 79 6.69 7.92 -12.85
CA GLU A 79 7.45 8.70 -13.80
C GLU A 79 8.65 9.28 -13.04
N TRP A 80 9.47 10.06 -13.71
CA TRP A 80 10.64 10.67 -13.07
C TRP A 80 10.22 11.39 -11.78
N GLY A 81 10.76 10.93 -10.65
CA GLY A 81 10.57 11.60 -9.36
C GLY A 81 9.26 11.36 -8.65
N THR A 82 8.37 10.54 -9.21
CA THR A 82 7.03 10.34 -8.62
C THR A 82 6.58 8.89 -8.78
N VAL A 83 6.10 8.30 -7.67
CA VAL A 83 5.45 6.97 -7.68
C VAL A 83 4.09 7.10 -7.02
N CYS A 84 3.06 6.63 -7.72
CA CYS A 84 1.72 6.53 -7.16
C CYS A 84 1.43 5.06 -6.89
N LEU A 85 1.15 4.73 -5.64
CA LEU A 85 0.73 3.38 -5.24
C LEU A 85 -0.75 3.35 -4.96
N GLU A 86 -1.41 2.32 -5.47
CA GLU A 86 -2.82 2.07 -5.19
C GLU A 86 -2.94 0.62 -4.72
N TRP A 87 -3.31 0.46 -3.44
CA TRP A 87 -3.52 -0.85 -2.85
C TRP A 87 -5.00 -1.15 -2.70
N TRP A 88 -5.44 -2.26 -3.27
CA TRP A 88 -6.78 -2.82 -3.04
C TRP A 88 -6.73 -4.31 -3.32
N SER A 89 -7.72 -5.02 -2.82
CA SER A 89 -7.79 -6.47 -2.99
C SER A 89 -8.68 -6.79 -4.18
N HIS A 90 -8.03 -7.28 -5.25
CA HIS A 90 -8.68 -7.47 -6.56
C HIS A 90 -9.80 -8.51 -6.51
N LYS A 91 -9.61 -9.61 -5.79
CA LYS A 91 -10.58 -10.71 -5.73
C LYS A 91 -11.88 -10.34 -5.02
N ILE A 92 -11.82 -9.42 -4.07
CA ILE A 92 -12.99 -8.99 -3.30
C ILE A 92 -13.44 -7.57 -3.65
N GLU A 93 -12.78 -6.96 -4.62
CA GLU A 93 -13.11 -5.63 -5.16
C GLU A 93 -13.26 -4.56 -4.08
N GLY A 94 -12.29 -4.49 -3.18
CA GLY A 94 -12.32 -3.51 -2.09
C GLY A 94 -11.13 -3.68 -1.16
N LEU A 95 -11.25 -3.17 0.07
CA LEU A 95 -10.17 -3.17 1.04
C LEU A 95 -10.26 -4.32 2.02
N HIS A 96 -9.20 -5.09 2.07
CA HIS A 96 -8.92 -6.13 3.05
C HIS A 96 -7.84 -5.60 3.98
N MET A 97 -7.65 -6.23 5.15
CA MET A 97 -6.57 -5.86 6.07
C MET A 97 -5.21 -5.89 5.37
N ASN A 98 -5.01 -6.77 4.39
CA ASN A 98 -3.77 -6.85 3.62
C ASN A 98 -3.37 -5.51 3.00
N ASP A 99 -4.34 -4.72 2.53
CA ASP A 99 -4.07 -3.43 1.90
C ASP A 99 -3.48 -2.43 2.89
N PHE A 100 -3.99 -2.42 4.11
CA PHE A 100 -3.47 -1.56 5.18
C PHE A 100 -2.09 -2.02 5.63
N ILE A 101 -1.85 -3.32 5.70
CA ILE A 101 -0.55 -3.90 6.03
C ILE A 101 0.49 -3.49 4.98
N CYS A 102 0.15 -3.65 3.70
CA CYS A 102 1.06 -3.32 2.60
C CYS A 102 1.31 -1.82 2.50
N ALA A 103 0.30 -0.98 2.79
CA ALA A 103 0.48 0.46 2.84
C ALA A 103 1.51 0.84 3.93
N ALA A 104 1.40 0.28 5.12
CA ALA A 104 2.34 0.53 6.21
C ALA A 104 3.76 0.08 5.84
N LYS A 105 3.88 -1.08 5.21
CA LYS A 105 5.19 -1.61 4.78
C LYS A 105 5.78 -0.77 3.65
N SER A 106 4.95 -0.23 2.77
CA SER A 106 5.39 0.71 1.72
C SER A 106 6.01 1.97 2.33
N ASP A 107 5.38 2.52 3.36
CA ASP A 107 5.91 3.68 4.08
C ASP A 107 7.26 3.38 4.72
N LYS A 108 7.40 2.21 5.33
CA LYS A 108 8.66 1.77 5.94
C LYS A 108 9.78 1.72 4.91
N ILE A 109 9.50 1.15 3.74
CA ILE A 109 10.47 1.10 2.64
C ILE A 109 10.91 2.49 2.24
N TYR A 110 9.96 3.42 2.08
CA TYR A 110 10.26 4.79 1.70
C TYR A 110 11.13 5.49 2.74
N ILE A 111 10.79 5.34 4.02
CA ILE A 111 11.55 5.93 5.12
C ILE A 111 12.97 5.38 5.14
N ASP A 112 13.12 4.06 5.02
CA ASP A 112 14.43 3.41 5.06
C ASP A 112 15.33 3.86 3.90
N MET A 113 14.75 4.05 2.71
CA MET A 113 15.50 4.57 1.55
C MET A 113 16.05 5.98 1.79
N ASN A 114 15.28 6.81 2.47
CA ASN A 114 15.63 8.22 2.66
C ASN A 114 16.56 8.46 3.84
N GLN A 115 16.93 7.44 4.57
CA GLN A 115 17.90 7.54 5.68
C GLN A 115 19.35 7.28 5.25
N LEU A 116 19.56 6.98 3.99
CA LEU A 116 20.90 6.71 3.46
C LEU A 116 21.59 7.96 2.93
#